data_3a8f5aa321263e36153d6cc30ff7b5b1
#
_entry.id   3a8f5aa321263e36153d6cc30ff7b5b1
#
_cell.length_a   1.000
_cell.length_b   1.000
_cell.length_c   1.000
_cell.angle_alpha   90.00
_cell.angle_beta   90.00
_cell.angle_gamma   90.00
#
_symmetry.space_group_name_H-M   'P 1'
#
loop_
_entity.id
_entity.type
_entity.pdbx_description
1 polymer ?
#
loop_
_entity_poly.entity_id
_entity_poly.type
_entity_poly.pdbx_seq_one_letter_code
_entity_poly.pdbx_strand_id
1 'polypeptide(L)'
;MLRTVRVRVFSVLTAGVWPCVSWKEKGFGVSDASQVPEQLGSGSKKLTPKNVLLGLQHVLVSNVWLDPVFVAGAIGLPLALSSNMVNAIFIVSGLVTLIQATRLVRLPIVQGPSAAFDALMIAAGTAGSLAAAGTSIFVSSLIFLVLCLTRVIEKMRFLFAPMVSGVIIFLVGVSLSSFTLSEFLGGAPGDNGFADPKTLAVSIVTCVLVVALSQFGKGMARALSYLIALVAGTALSMVFGMADFSGVASKPWFGLPQIMPYGGFDFDAAVFVPFFIAYMVAIMEALGVYQAASEIQGVKLEDRQVRYGLAGEAAGSAISSLIGGFTTTAYPQNVALLKVTDEGKTRTRVPVIIAGVVFVVLGFIPKAGAVLSLIPSPVIGGIFLPAAASLISTGFNTLRKVESNDRSQAVIGLSLLLGIALPSALSGLEGGAHVFFSNSILVGAFCVVILKALLIDLPNLINRRKGNSEAEVPSQI
;
A
#
# COMPACT_ATOMS: atom_id res chain seq x y z
N MET A 1 -15.81 -43.69 16.47
CA MET A 1 -16.71 -43.33 15.37
C MET A 1 -16.96 -41.83 15.23
N LEU A 2 -16.16 -40.95 15.84
CA LEU A 2 -16.33 -39.47 15.83
C LEU A 2 -15.17 -38.70 15.18
N ARG A 3 -14.19 -39.39 14.58
CA ARG A 3 -13.05 -38.76 13.89
C ARG A 3 -13.19 -38.66 12.37
N THR A 4 -14.17 -39.35 11.78
CA THR A 4 -14.32 -39.44 10.31
C THR A 4 -15.34 -38.45 9.72
N VAL A 5 -16.15 -37.82 10.56
CA VAL A 5 -17.19 -36.89 10.08
C VAL A 5 -16.68 -35.44 9.91
N ARG A 6 -15.62 -35.04 10.67
CA ARG A 6 -15.07 -33.68 10.58
C ARG A 6 -14.21 -33.41 9.33
N VAL A 7 -13.71 -34.45 8.67
CA VAL A 7 -12.89 -34.31 7.46
C VAL A 7 -13.73 -34.19 6.19
N ARG A 8 -14.97 -34.69 6.20
CA ARG A 8 -15.83 -34.65 5.00
C ARG A 8 -16.55 -33.33 4.75
N VAL A 9 -16.85 -32.55 5.77
CA VAL A 9 -17.52 -31.23 5.58
C VAL A 9 -16.52 -30.19 5.02
N PHE A 10 -15.25 -30.30 5.37
CA PHE A 10 -14.22 -29.39 4.83
C PHE A 10 -13.76 -29.77 3.41
N SER A 11 -13.86 -31.05 3.04
CA SER A 11 -13.50 -31.51 1.69
C SER A 11 -14.56 -31.18 0.62
N VAL A 12 -15.81 -30.98 1.01
CA VAL A 12 -16.91 -30.63 0.09
C VAL A 12 -16.88 -29.13 -0.27
N LEU A 13 -16.32 -28.26 0.59
CA LEU A 13 -16.14 -26.84 0.29
C LEU A 13 -14.88 -26.52 -0.52
N THR A 14 -13.93 -27.47 -0.65
CA THR A 14 -12.67 -27.23 -1.35
C THR A 14 -12.46 -28.04 -2.62
N ALA A 15 -13.32 -29.01 -2.91
CA ALA A 15 -13.12 -29.99 -3.99
C ALA A 15 -13.81 -29.67 -5.33
N GLY A 16 -14.26 -28.43 -5.57
CA GLY A 16 -15.06 -28.19 -6.76
C GLY A 16 -14.86 -26.88 -7.51
N VAL A 17 -13.94 -25.97 -7.10
CA VAL A 17 -14.03 -24.59 -7.59
C VAL A 17 -12.92 -24.17 -8.55
N TRP A 18 -11.78 -24.90 -8.62
CA TRP A 18 -10.73 -24.52 -9.60
C TRP A 18 -10.08 -25.78 -10.18
N PRO A 19 -9.93 -25.87 -11.52
CA PRO A 19 -8.85 -26.71 -12.02
C PRO A 19 -7.57 -26.14 -11.45
N CYS A 20 -6.71 -27.01 -10.93
CA CYS A 20 -5.31 -26.67 -10.77
C CYS A 20 -4.84 -26.06 -12.09
N VAL A 21 -4.89 -24.75 -12.21
CA VAL A 21 -4.04 -24.07 -13.16
C VAL A 21 -2.66 -24.32 -12.57
N SER A 22 -2.06 -25.39 -13.04
CA SER A 22 -0.67 -25.63 -12.77
C SER A 22 0.00 -24.39 -13.36
N TRP A 23 0.73 -23.68 -12.55
CA TRP A 23 1.60 -22.58 -13.00
C TRP A 23 2.67 -23.05 -14.00
N LYS A 24 2.53 -24.31 -14.50
CA LYS A 24 3.46 -24.93 -15.44
C LYS A 24 3.14 -24.70 -16.92
N GLU A 25 1.94 -24.23 -17.31
CA GLU A 25 1.58 -24.32 -18.73
C GLU A 25 0.80 -23.11 -19.29
N LYS A 26 1.25 -21.91 -19.11
CA LYS A 26 1.13 -20.87 -20.16
C LYS A 26 2.38 -20.00 -20.07
N GLY A 27 3.42 -20.48 -20.70
CA GLY A 27 4.67 -19.76 -20.91
C GLY A 27 4.39 -18.53 -21.75
N PHE A 28 4.59 -17.37 -21.18
CA PHE A 28 5.19 -16.28 -21.93
C PHE A 28 6.56 -16.79 -22.36
N GLY A 29 6.86 -16.74 -23.66
CA GLY A 29 8.05 -17.30 -24.27
C GLY A 29 9.32 -16.96 -23.52
N VAL A 30 9.76 -17.89 -22.70
CA VAL A 30 11.09 -17.91 -22.12
C VAL A 30 11.87 -18.91 -22.97
N SER A 31 12.81 -18.38 -23.73
CA SER A 31 13.84 -19.15 -24.36
C SER A 31 14.47 -20.10 -23.33
N ASP A 32 14.48 -21.37 -23.64
CA ASP A 32 15.27 -22.46 -23.09
C ASP A 32 15.58 -22.44 -21.58
N ALA A 33 14.77 -23.20 -20.81
CA ALA A 33 14.87 -23.35 -19.36
C ALA A 33 16.09 -24.16 -18.87
N SER A 34 17.05 -24.47 -19.74
CA SER A 34 18.24 -25.28 -19.41
C SER A 34 19.44 -24.49 -18.89
N GLN A 35 19.35 -23.15 -18.79
CA GLN A 35 20.44 -22.30 -18.28
C GLN A 35 20.06 -21.36 -17.16
N VAL A 36 19.22 -21.76 -16.21
CA VAL A 36 19.03 -21.00 -14.98
C VAL A 36 20.11 -21.44 -13.97
N PRO A 37 21.08 -20.61 -13.64
CA PRO A 37 22.04 -20.95 -12.59
C PRO A 37 21.33 -21.02 -11.25
N GLU A 38 21.46 -22.13 -10.57
CA GLU A 38 20.82 -22.52 -9.31
C GLU A 38 21.30 -21.74 -8.08
N GLN A 39 22.05 -20.69 -8.25
CA GLN A 39 22.51 -19.87 -7.13
C GLN A 39 22.14 -18.42 -7.37
N LEU A 40 21.38 -17.85 -6.44
CA LEU A 40 21.36 -16.41 -6.16
C LEU A 40 22.83 -15.98 -6.00
N GLY A 41 23.43 -15.61 -7.14
CA GLY A 41 24.83 -15.19 -7.17
C GLY A 41 25.00 -14.13 -6.09
N SER A 42 26.02 -14.25 -5.29
CA SER A 42 26.45 -13.25 -4.34
C SER A 42 26.91 -12.03 -5.18
N GLY A 43 25.96 -11.23 -5.64
CA GLY A 43 26.26 -9.91 -6.17
C GLY A 43 27.21 -9.25 -5.18
N SER A 44 28.24 -8.57 -5.66
CA SER A 44 29.30 -8.00 -4.84
C SER A 44 28.74 -7.45 -3.52
N LYS A 45 29.06 -8.09 -2.40
CA LYS A 45 28.76 -7.62 -1.04
C LYS A 45 29.59 -6.39 -0.65
N LYS A 46 30.41 -5.87 -1.57
CA LYS A 46 31.35 -4.80 -1.27
C LYS A 46 30.63 -3.46 -1.14
N LEU A 47 30.91 -2.80 -0.04
CA LEU A 47 30.54 -1.40 0.15
C LEU A 47 31.41 -0.55 -0.77
N THR A 48 30.83 -0.11 -1.88
CA THR A 48 31.51 0.78 -2.84
C THR A 48 30.86 2.15 -2.83
N PRO A 49 31.58 3.24 -3.18
CA PRO A 49 30.95 4.57 -3.28
C PRO A 49 29.73 4.58 -4.22
N LYS A 50 29.76 3.80 -5.30
CA LYS A 50 28.59 3.62 -6.19
C LYS A 50 27.39 3.06 -5.46
N ASN A 51 27.56 2.00 -4.65
CA ASN A 51 26.47 1.38 -3.89
C ASN A 51 25.92 2.32 -2.81
N VAL A 52 26.77 3.15 -2.20
CA VAL A 52 26.33 4.17 -1.24
C VAL A 52 25.46 5.22 -1.95
N LEU A 53 25.90 5.72 -3.08
CA LEU A 53 25.13 6.69 -3.88
C LEU A 53 23.77 6.11 -4.32
N LEU A 54 23.77 4.88 -4.81
CA LEU A 54 22.53 4.19 -5.18
C LEU A 54 21.61 3.97 -3.96
N GLY A 55 22.17 3.65 -2.80
CA GLY A 55 21.41 3.52 -1.55
C GLY A 55 20.73 4.83 -1.14
N LEU A 56 21.45 5.94 -1.19
CA LEU A 56 20.88 7.27 -0.97
C LEU A 56 19.81 7.61 -2.02
N GLN A 57 20.02 7.21 -3.27
CA GLN A 57 19.04 7.37 -4.32
C GLN A 57 17.74 6.59 -4.01
N HIS A 58 17.84 5.37 -3.49
CA HIS A 58 16.67 4.61 -3.02
C HIS A 58 15.90 5.34 -1.91
N VAL A 59 16.61 5.96 -0.94
CA VAL A 59 15.98 6.76 0.12
C VAL A 59 15.21 7.94 -0.46
N LEU A 60 15.81 8.68 -1.38
CA LEU A 60 15.22 9.89 -1.96
C LEU A 60 14.03 9.60 -2.90
N VAL A 61 14.06 8.45 -3.60
CA VAL A 61 13.01 8.06 -4.57
C VAL A 61 11.82 7.39 -3.88
N SER A 62 12.02 6.76 -2.73
CA SER A 62 11.00 5.96 -2.06
C SER A 62 9.80 6.78 -1.58
N ASN A 63 10.00 8.05 -1.21
CA ASN A 63 8.95 8.92 -0.62
C ASN A 63 8.29 8.33 0.65
N VAL A 64 9.01 7.55 1.45
CA VAL A 64 8.51 6.91 2.68
C VAL A 64 7.93 7.94 3.68
N TRP A 65 8.37 9.18 3.60
CA TRP A 65 7.92 10.31 4.41
C TRP A 65 6.53 10.85 4.00
N LEU A 66 6.09 10.56 2.77
CA LEU A 66 4.96 11.27 2.17
C LEU A 66 3.64 10.95 2.89
N ASP A 67 3.28 9.67 3.00
CA ASP A 67 2.01 9.24 3.59
C ASP A 67 1.86 9.71 5.07
N PRO A 68 2.85 9.51 5.98
CA PRO A 68 2.70 9.98 7.36
C PRO A 68 2.60 11.50 7.49
N VAL A 69 3.26 12.27 6.63
CA VAL A 69 3.15 13.73 6.63
C VAL A 69 1.77 14.16 6.16
N PHE A 70 1.24 13.54 5.10
CA PHE A 70 -0.11 13.81 4.61
C PHE A 70 -1.17 13.47 5.66
N VAL A 71 -1.11 12.27 6.22
CA VAL A 71 -2.06 11.82 7.26
C VAL A 71 -2.01 12.76 8.47
N ALA A 72 -0.83 13.06 8.97
CA ALA A 72 -0.66 13.95 10.12
C ALA A 72 -1.16 15.38 9.85
N GLY A 73 -0.91 15.91 8.67
CA GLY A 73 -1.38 17.22 8.23
C GLY A 73 -2.91 17.27 8.14
N ALA A 74 -3.51 16.32 7.42
CA ALA A 74 -4.95 16.25 7.21
C ALA A 74 -5.76 16.07 8.51
N ILE A 75 -5.17 15.43 9.54
CA ILE A 75 -5.78 15.30 10.87
C ILE A 75 -5.52 16.55 11.74
N GLY A 76 -4.51 17.36 11.41
CA GLY A 76 -4.06 18.47 12.26
C GLY A 76 -3.33 17.99 13.53
N LEU A 77 -2.52 16.91 13.43
CA LEU A 77 -1.81 16.39 14.60
C LEU A 77 -0.81 17.41 15.17
N PRO A 78 -0.71 17.50 16.50
CA PRO A 78 0.35 18.29 17.14
C PRO A 78 1.74 17.83 16.68
N LEU A 79 2.70 18.76 16.56
CA LEU A 79 4.07 18.49 16.09
C LEU A 79 4.77 17.32 16.82
N ALA A 80 4.42 17.07 18.08
CA ALA A 80 4.97 15.95 18.83
C ALA A 80 4.52 14.60 18.27
N LEU A 81 3.24 14.45 17.94
CA LEU A 81 2.66 13.23 17.40
C LEU A 81 2.97 13.05 15.91
N SER A 82 2.90 14.14 15.13
CA SER A 82 3.20 14.09 13.70
C SER A 82 4.67 13.73 13.43
N SER A 83 5.60 14.35 14.14
CA SER A 83 7.02 13.99 14.04
C SER A 83 7.30 12.57 14.53
N ASN A 84 6.58 12.09 15.57
CA ASN A 84 6.67 10.71 16.03
C ASN A 84 6.18 9.72 14.97
N MET A 85 5.05 10.00 14.32
CA MET A 85 4.50 9.17 13.24
C MET A 85 5.51 9.01 12.09
N VAL A 86 6.11 10.11 11.62
CA VAL A 86 7.14 10.10 10.57
C VAL A 86 8.36 9.28 11.00
N ASN A 87 8.85 9.50 12.21
CA ASN A 87 10.02 8.80 12.72
C ASN A 87 9.76 7.30 12.93
N ALA A 88 8.58 6.93 13.42
CA ALA A 88 8.16 5.54 13.57
C ALA A 88 8.14 4.81 12.21
N ILE A 89 7.57 5.45 11.20
CA ILE A 89 7.53 4.92 9.84
C ILE A 89 8.97 4.75 9.29
N PHE A 90 9.86 5.71 9.47
CA PHE A 90 11.24 5.56 9.05
C PHE A 90 11.95 4.38 9.72
N ILE A 91 11.81 4.22 11.05
CA ILE A 91 12.42 3.10 11.78
C ILE A 91 11.91 1.77 11.24
N VAL A 92 10.59 1.61 11.15
CA VAL A 92 10.02 0.32 10.75
C VAL A 92 10.28 0.03 9.28
N SER A 93 10.11 1.00 8.39
CA SER A 93 10.44 0.86 6.98
C SER A 93 11.90 0.43 6.78
N GLY A 94 12.82 1.04 7.53
CA GLY A 94 14.23 0.67 7.50
C GLY A 94 14.47 -0.74 8.01
N LEU A 95 13.93 -1.11 9.17
CA LEU A 95 14.10 -2.45 9.77
C LEU A 95 13.51 -3.54 8.87
N VAL A 96 12.28 -3.35 8.37
CA VAL A 96 11.64 -4.31 7.49
C VAL A 96 12.41 -4.43 6.18
N THR A 97 12.86 -3.31 5.59
CA THR A 97 13.72 -3.32 4.39
C THR A 97 14.97 -4.16 4.61
N LEU A 98 15.69 -3.97 5.73
CA LEU A 98 16.89 -4.73 6.07
C LEU A 98 16.62 -6.23 6.18
N ILE A 99 15.57 -6.62 6.88
CA ILE A 99 15.20 -8.02 7.08
C ILE A 99 14.74 -8.66 5.76
N GLN A 100 13.93 -7.96 4.98
CA GLN A 100 13.45 -8.41 3.67
C GLN A 100 14.61 -8.64 2.69
N ALA A 101 15.47 -7.63 2.53
CA ALA A 101 16.58 -7.70 1.57
C ALA A 101 17.64 -8.74 1.97
N THR A 102 17.83 -9.00 3.27
CA THR A 102 18.89 -9.90 3.74
C THR A 102 18.44 -11.33 3.99
N ARG A 103 17.24 -11.53 4.53
CA ARG A 103 16.82 -12.84 5.07
C ARG A 103 15.56 -13.43 4.47
N LEU A 104 14.50 -12.63 4.27
CA LEU A 104 13.18 -13.14 3.90
C LEU A 104 13.01 -13.27 2.39
N VAL A 105 12.66 -12.20 1.68
CA VAL A 105 12.44 -12.25 0.23
C VAL A 105 13.76 -12.28 -0.55
N ARG A 106 14.79 -11.62 -0.02
CA ARG A 106 16.11 -11.51 -0.63
C ARG A 106 16.13 -10.81 -1.98
N LEU A 107 15.19 -9.89 -2.19
CA LEU A 107 15.13 -9.00 -3.33
C LEU A 107 15.52 -7.56 -2.92
N PRO A 108 16.01 -6.72 -3.85
CA PRO A 108 16.31 -5.32 -3.59
C PRO A 108 15.02 -4.48 -3.58
N ILE A 109 14.23 -4.64 -2.54
CA ILE A 109 12.94 -3.98 -2.36
C ILE A 109 13.01 -3.12 -1.10
N VAL A 110 12.64 -1.84 -1.21
CA VAL A 110 12.43 -0.94 -0.09
C VAL A 110 11.01 -1.13 0.43
N GLN A 111 10.85 -1.03 1.73
CA GLN A 111 9.56 -1.06 2.42
C GLN A 111 9.18 0.35 2.87
N GLY A 112 7.89 0.64 2.90
CA GLY A 112 7.34 1.92 3.35
C GLY A 112 5.89 1.80 3.77
N PRO A 113 5.25 2.89 4.20
CA PRO A 113 3.84 2.88 4.58
C PRO A 113 2.94 2.56 3.37
N SER A 114 1.78 1.95 3.62
CA SER A 114 0.82 1.66 2.56
C SER A 114 -0.23 2.77 2.47
N ALA A 115 -0.32 3.43 1.32
CA ALA A 115 -1.31 4.47 1.03
C ALA A 115 -2.76 3.97 1.12
N ALA A 116 -2.99 2.64 1.12
CA ALA A 116 -4.31 2.06 1.34
C ALA A 116 -4.88 2.41 2.73
N PHE A 117 -4.02 2.83 3.67
CA PHE A 117 -4.41 3.19 5.04
C PHE A 117 -4.62 4.70 5.23
N ASP A 118 -4.16 5.55 4.32
CA ASP A 118 -4.18 7.00 4.52
C ASP A 118 -5.59 7.54 4.79
N ALA A 119 -6.55 7.23 3.92
CA ALA A 119 -7.93 7.68 4.10
C ALA A 119 -8.56 7.16 5.41
N LEU A 120 -8.23 5.93 5.82
CA LEU A 120 -8.73 5.32 7.05
C LEU A 120 -8.10 5.96 8.29
N MET A 121 -6.79 6.23 8.24
CA MET A 121 -6.07 6.93 9.31
C MET A 121 -6.59 8.35 9.48
N ILE A 122 -6.85 9.07 8.35
CA ILE A 122 -7.42 10.42 8.39
C ILE A 122 -8.84 10.37 8.97
N ALA A 123 -9.69 9.46 8.51
CA ALA A 123 -11.05 9.32 9.02
C ALA A 123 -11.07 8.97 10.51
N ALA A 124 -10.22 8.04 10.97
CA ALA A 124 -10.11 7.70 12.38
C ALA A 124 -9.53 8.86 13.20
N GLY A 125 -8.56 9.59 12.67
CA GLY A 125 -7.93 10.72 13.34
C GLY A 125 -8.88 11.89 13.52
N THR A 126 -9.65 12.25 12.50
CA THR A 126 -10.68 13.31 12.58
C THR A 126 -11.82 12.94 13.51
N ALA A 127 -12.15 11.65 13.64
CA ALA A 127 -13.12 11.14 14.59
C ALA A 127 -12.58 10.97 16.03
N GLY A 128 -11.29 11.28 16.28
CA GLY A 128 -10.67 11.12 17.60
C GLY A 128 -10.39 9.66 18.01
N SER A 129 -10.38 8.72 17.04
CA SER A 129 -10.25 7.28 17.28
C SER A 129 -8.91 6.68 16.80
N LEU A 130 -7.81 7.45 16.86
CA LEU A 130 -6.47 6.96 16.46
C LEU A 130 -5.99 5.76 17.28
N ALA A 131 -6.40 5.65 18.56
CA ALA A 131 -6.10 4.48 19.39
C ALA A 131 -6.76 3.22 18.82
N ALA A 132 -8.02 3.32 18.39
CA ALA A 132 -8.73 2.24 17.73
C ALA A 132 -8.13 1.89 16.35
N ALA A 133 -7.69 2.88 15.58
CA ALA A 133 -6.96 2.67 14.34
C ALA A 133 -5.64 1.91 14.57
N GLY A 134 -4.83 2.34 15.52
CA GLY A 134 -3.58 1.65 15.89
C GLY A 134 -3.83 0.22 16.35
N THR A 135 -4.84 0.00 17.20
CA THR A 135 -5.27 -1.34 17.63
C THR A 135 -5.73 -2.20 16.46
N SER A 136 -6.50 -1.62 15.54
CA SER A 136 -7.00 -2.31 14.34
C SER A 136 -5.87 -2.77 13.42
N ILE A 137 -4.84 -1.92 13.20
CA ILE A 137 -3.64 -2.28 12.47
C ILE A 137 -2.90 -3.40 13.18
N PHE A 138 -2.70 -3.29 14.48
CA PHE A 138 -1.99 -4.30 15.28
C PHE A 138 -2.67 -5.66 15.18
N VAL A 139 -3.98 -5.72 15.44
CA VAL A 139 -4.75 -6.98 15.41
C VAL A 139 -4.78 -7.55 13.98
N SER A 140 -5.03 -6.72 12.97
CA SER A 140 -4.99 -7.15 11.56
C SER A 140 -3.64 -7.74 11.19
N SER A 141 -2.56 -7.07 11.60
CA SER A 141 -1.18 -7.52 11.36
C SER A 141 -0.90 -8.88 11.99
N LEU A 142 -1.34 -9.10 13.24
CA LEU A 142 -1.19 -10.40 13.90
C LEU A 142 -1.99 -11.50 13.21
N ILE A 143 -3.22 -11.21 12.79
CA ILE A 143 -4.05 -12.16 12.04
C ILE A 143 -3.33 -12.54 10.73
N PHE A 144 -2.86 -11.56 9.94
CA PHE A 144 -2.16 -11.85 8.70
C PHE A 144 -0.81 -12.54 8.92
N LEU A 145 -0.09 -12.22 9.99
CA LEU A 145 1.12 -12.95 10.38
C LEU A 145 0.81 -14.44 10.58
N VAL A 146 -0.25 -14.77 11.33
CA VAL A 146 -0.68 -16.15 11.55
C VAL A 146 -1.14 -16.79 10.23
N LEU A 147 -1.92 -16.11 9.40
CA LEU A 147 -2.38 -16.61 8.09
C LEU A 147 -1.19 -16.92 7.15
N CYS A 148 -0.15 -16.09 7.17
CA CYS A 148 1.07 -16.33 6.41
C CYS A 148 1.83 -17.55 6.96
N LEU A 149 2.07 -17.63 8.26
CA LEU A 149 2.83 -18.72 8.88
C LEU A 149 2.12 -20.08 8.72
N THR A 150 0.78 -20.10 8.80
CA THR A 150 -0.04 -21.31 8.65
C THR A 150 -0.36 -21.68 7.20
N ARG A 151 0.16 -20.95 6.21
CA ARG A 151 -0.11 -21.12 4.77
C ARG A 151 -1.59 -20.93 4.36
N VAL A 152 -2.43 -20.42 5.22
CA VAL A 152 -3.85 -20.14 4.90
C VAL A 152 -3.95 -19.06 3.83
N ILE A 153 -3.04 -18.10 3.81
CA ILE A 153 -2.97 -17.03 2.81
C ILE A 153 -2.93 -17.58 1.37
N GLU A 154 -2.30 -18.75 1.15
CA GLU A 154 -2.25 -19.40 -0.15
C GLU A 154 -3.64 -19.86 -0.63
N LYS A 155 -4.54 -20.18 0.29
CA LYS A 155 -5.93 -20.60 0.01
C LYS A 155 -6.85 -19.40 -0.22
N MET A 156 -6.47 -18.22 0.25
CA MET A 156 -7.24 -16.98 0.11
C MET A 156 -6.99 -16.25 -1.22
N ARG A 157 -6.30 -16.88 -2.18
CA ARG A 157 -5.96 -16.29 -3.48
C ARG A 157 -7.17 -15.72 -4.25
N PHE A 158 -8.38 -16.22 -4.00
CA PHE A 158 -9.60 -15.71 -4.64
C PHE A 158 -9.92 -14.26 -4.27
N LEU A 159 -9.52 -13.82 -3.06
CA LEU A 159 -9.66 -12.44 -2.60
C LEU A 159 -8.68 -11.50 -3.32
N PHE A 160 -7.60 -12.06 -3.86
CA PHE A 160 -6.56 -11.32 -4.58
C PHE A 160 -6.79 -11.31 -6.10
N ALA A 161 -8.01 -11.68 -6.56
CA ALA A 161 -8.35 -11.62 -7.97
C ALA A 161 -8.26 -10.16 -8.48
N PRO A 162 -7.77 -9.92 -9.72
CA PRO A 162 -7.62 -8.57 -10.27
C PRO A 162 -8.89 -7.73 -10.23
N MET A 163 -10.06 -8.35 -10.32
CA MET A 163 -11.35 -7.66 -10.20
C MET A 163 -11.55 -7.06 -8.81
N VAL A 164 -11.28 -7.83 -7.74
CA VAL A 164 -11.45 -7.38 -6.36
C VAL A 164 -10.40 -6.32 -6.03
N SER A 165 -9.13 -6.62 -6.28
CA SER A 165 -8.03 -5.69 -6.01
C SER A 165 -8.15 -4.39 -6.81
N GLY A 166 -8.52 -4.47 -8.08
CA GLY A 166 -8.67 -3.29 -8.94
C GLY A 166 -9.76 -2.34 -8.47
N VAL A 167 -10.94 -2.88 -8.07
CA VAL A 167 -12.03 -2.06 -7.49
C VAL A 167 -11.57 -1.39 -6.19
N ILE A 168 -10.92 -2.14 -5.30
CA ILE A 168 -10.51 -1.59 -4.01
C ILE A 168 -9.43 -0.51 -4.19
N ILE A 169 -8.37 -0.76 -4.99
CA ILE A 169 -7.30 0.23 -5.23
C ILE A 169 -7.87 1.49 -5.88
N PHE A 170 -8.81 1.35 -6.81
CA PHE A 170 -9.49 2.49 -7.43
C PHE A 170 -10.24 3.32 -6.37
N LEU A 171 -11.01 2.67 -5.50
CA LEU A 171 -11.77 3.34 -4.45
C LEU A 171 -10.89 3.98 -3.36
N VAL A 172 -9.72 3.39 -3.06
CA VAL A 172 -8.71 4.03 -2.20
C VAL A 172 -8.29 5.37 -2.79
N GLY A 173 -7.93 5.41 -4.08
CA GLY A 173 -7.57 6.66 -4.75
C GLY A 173 -8.70 7.69 -4.77
N VAL A 174 -9.95 7.25 -4.96
CA VAL A 174 -11.13 8.13 -4.91
C VAL A 174 -11.38 8.65 -3.49
N SER A 175 -11.24 7.80 -2.47
CA SER A 175 -11.42 8.21 -1.06
C SER A 175 -10.41 9.26 -0.61
N LEU A 176 -9.19 9.24 -1.16
CA LEU A 176 -8.16 10.23 -0.88
C LEU A 176 -8.44 11.58 -1.55
N SER A 177 -9.28 11.66 -2.57
CA SER A 177 -9.47 12.87 -3.38
C SER A 177 -10.00 14.05 -2.57
N SER A 178 -10.95 13.83 -1.66
CA SER A 178 -11.53 14.88 -0.83
C SER A 178 -10.51 15.49 0.14
N PHE A 179 -9.74 14.64 0.81
CA PHE A 179 -8.67 15.07 1.73
C PHE A 179 -7.55 15.80 0.97
N THR A 180 -7.16 15.25 -0.17
CA THR A 180 -6.14 15.85 -1.03
C THR A 180 -6.55 17.22 -1.54
N LEU A 181 -7.82 17.39 -1.94
CA LEU A 181 -8.34 18.67 -2.39
C LEU A 181 -8.44 19.68 -1.24
N SER A 182 -8.80 19.24 -0.03
CA SER A 182 -8.77 20.10 1.15
C SER A 182 -7.37 20.65 1.41
N GLU A 183 -6.35 19.80 1.44
CA GLU A 183 -4.95 20.20 1.59
C GLU A 183 -4.50 21.13 0.45
N PHE A 184 -4.88 20.80 -0.79
CA PHE A 184 -4.54 21.58 -1.99
C PHE A 184 -5.15 22.99 -1.96
N LEU A 185 -6.36 23.12 -1.43
CA LEU A 185 -7.08 24.39 -1.31
C LEU A 185 -6.74 25.15 -0.02
N GLY A 186 -5.96 24.55 0.88
CA GLY A 186 -5.55 25.17 2.15
C GLY A 186 -6.59 25.06 3.26
N GLY A 187 -7.44 24.02 3.23
CA GLY A 187 -8.46 23.77 4.24
C GLY A 187 -9.85 23.56 3.66
N ALA A 188 -10.87 23.75 4.51
CA ALA A 188 -12.27 23.71 4.14
C ALA A 188 -12.82 25.13 3.83
N PRO A 189 -13.96 25.23 3.13
CA PRO A 189 -14.63 26.52 2.92
C PRO A 189 -14.92 27.23 4.25
N GLY A 190 -14.36 28.43 4.42
CA GLY A 190 -14.46 29.23 5.65
C GLY A 190 -13.20 29.26 6.50
N ASP A 191 -12.22 28.41 6.21
CA ASP A 191 -10.91 28.45 6.88
C ASP A 191 -10.06 29.62 6.39
N ASN A 192 -9.19 30.13 7.27
CA ASN A 192 -8.21 31.14 6.88
C ASN A 192 -7.23 30.59 5.86
N GLY A 193 -7.18 31.21 4.68
CA GLY A 193 -6.30 30.76 3.58
C GLY A 193 -6.94 29.80 2.61
N PHE A 194 -8.21 29.40 2.81
CA PHE A 194 -8.95 28.59 1.82
C PHE A 194 -9.02 29.27 0.46
N ALA A 195 -8.52 28.61 -0.55
CA ALA A 195 -8.47 29.08 -1.94
C ALA A 195 -7.80 30.47 -2.13
N ASP A 196 -7.00 30.92 -1.16
CA ASP A 196 -6.24 32.15 -1.28
C ASP A 196 -5.26 32.07 -2.47
N PRO A 197 -5.02 33.17 -3.21
CA PRO A 197 -4.12 33.15 -4.35
C PRO A 197 -2.71 32.64 -4.06
N LYS A 198 -2.15 32.89 -2.86
CA LYS A 198 -0.85 32.35 -2.44
C LYS A 198 -0.90 30.84 -2.23
N THR A 199 -1.93 30.36 -1.55
CA THR A 199 -2.21 28.93 -1.33
C THR A 199 -2.30 28.20 -2.68
N LEU A 200 -3.14 28.70 -3.59
CA LEU A 200 -3.29 28.11 -4.92
C LEU A 200 -2.00 28.17 -5.74
N ALA A 201 -1.25 29.27 -5.67
CA ALA A 201 0.03 29.36 -6.37
C ALA A 201 1.02 28.28 -5.91
N VAL A 202 1.14 28.05 -4.58
CA VAL A 202 1.99 26.99 -4.03
C VAL A 202 1.52 25.63 -4.48
N SER A 203 0.23 25.31 -4.32
CA SER A 203 -0.33 24.02 -4.67
C SER A 203 -0.21 23.71 -6.17
N ILE A 204 -0.56 24.66 -7.02
CA ILE A 204 -0.51 24.50 -8.48
C ILE A 204 0.94 24.33 -8.94
N VAL A 205 1.88 25.18 -8.48
CA VAL A 205 3.29 25.06 -8.86
C VAL A 205 3.85 23.72 -8.43
N THR A 206 3.56 23.29 -7.20
CA THR A 206 4.01 21.99 -6.68
C THR A 206 3.43 20.84 -7.51
N CYS A 207 2.13 20.84 -7.78
CA CYS A 207 1.46 19.82 -8.59
C CYS A 207 2.01 19.77 -10.02
N VAL A 208 2.14 20.92 -10.68
CA VAL A 208 2.69 21.01 -12.04
C VAL A 208 4.11 20.50 -12.09
N LEU A 209 4.95 20.79 -11.09
CA LEU A 209 6.31 20.25 -11.00
C LEU A 209 6.31 18.72 -10.88
N VAL A 210 5.49 18.13 -10.01
CA VAL A 210 5.36 16.66 -9.93
C VAL A 210 4.97 16.08 -11.28
N VAL A 211 3.91 16.60 -11.89
CA VAL A 211 3.40 16.09 -13.18
C VAL A 211 4.43 16.27 -14.29
N ALA A 212 4.98 17.48 -14.43
CA ALA A 212 5.97 17.76 -15.49
C ALA A 212 7.22 16.89 -15.36
N LEU A 213 7.78 16.77 -14.15
CA LEU A 213 8.99 15.97 -13.94
C LEU A 213 8.69 14.46 -14.05
N SER A 214 7.54 13.99 -13.58
CA SER A 214 7.18 12.57 -13.68
C SER A 214 6.86 12.13 -15.11
N GLN A 215 6.28 13.00 -15.94
CA GLN A 215 5.90 12.67 -17.31
C GLN A 215 7.00 12.98 -18.33
N PHE A 216 7.63 14.14 -18.23
CA PHE A 216 8.60 14.64 -19.21
C PHE A 216 10.05 14.57 -18.75
N GLY A 217 10.28 14.40 -17.44
CA GLY A 217 11.61 14.25 -16.87
C GLY A 217 12.30 12.98 -17.35
N LYS A 218 13.64 13.01 -17.38
CA LYS A 218 14.48 11.87 -17.75
C LYS A 218 15.41 11.50 -16.60
N GLY A 219 15.72 10.20 -16.48
CA GLY A 219 16.66 9.69 -15.48
C GLY A 219 16.28 10.11 -14.04
N MET A 220 17.23 10.76 -13.37
CA MET A 220 17.09 11.19 -11.96
C MET A 220 16.03 12.27 -11.75
N ALA A 221 15.85 13.20 -12.68
CA ALA A 221 14.83 14.24 -12.54
C ALA A 221 13.41 13.64 -12.48
N ARG A 222 13.15 12.59 -13.27
CA ARG A 222 11.89 11.84 -13.21
C ARG A 222 11.77 11.07 -11.89
N ALA A 223 12.82 10.38 -11.46
CA ALA A 223 12.82 9.57 -10.25
C ALA A 223 12.62 10.42 -8.98
N LEU A 224 13.17 11.63 -8.95
CA LEU A 224 13.10 12.57 -7.81
C LEU A 224 11.98 13.60 -7.95
N SER A 225 11.01 13.43 -8.84
CA SER A 225 9.95 14.42 -9.13
C SER A 225 9.22 14.91 -7.88
N TYR A 226 8.85 14.00 -6.99
CA TYR A 226 8.16 14.32 -5.72
C TYR A 226 9.06 15.12 -4.77
N LEU A 227 10.33 14.73 -4.63
CA LEU A 227 11.28 15.42 -3.77
C LEU A 227 11.61 16.84 -4.29
N ILE A 228 11.82 16.97 -5.61
CA ILE A 228 12.10 18.28 -6.22
C ILE A 228 10.90 19.21 -6.03
N ALA A 229 9.68 18.71 -6.25
CA ALA A 229 8.46 19.47 -6.05
C ALA A 229 8.25 19.85 -4.58
N LEU A 230 8.57 18.93 -3.64
CA LEU A 230 8.54 19.21 -2.21
C LEU A 230 9.44 20.41 -1.86
N VAL A 231 10.70 20.33 -2.26
CA VAL A 231 11.69 21.38 -1.96
C VAL A 231 11.29 22.71 -2.60
N ALA A 232 10.90 22.70 -3.88
CA ALA A 232 10.48 23.91 -4.59
C ALA A 232 9.19 24.53 -4.02
N GLY A 233 8.18 23.68 -3.73
CA GLY A 233 6.91 24.13 -3.13
C GLY A 233 7.13 24.70 -1.73
N THR A 234 7.95 24.04 -0.90
CA THR A 234 8.30 24.53 0.42
C THR A 234 9.07 25.84 0.37
N ALA A 235 10.04 25.97 -0.55
CA ALA A 235 10.77 27.22 -0.75
C ALA A 235 9.82 28.36 -1.18
N LEU A 236 8.87 28.08 -2.08
CA LEU A 236 7.86 29.07 -2.48
C LEU A 236 6.94 29.43 -1.31
N SER A 237 6.57 28.48 -0.46
CA SER A 237 5.78 28.72 0.75
C SER A 237 6.51 29.63 1.74
N MET A 238 7.84 29.45 1.88
CA MET A 238 8.68 30.33 2.72
C MET A 238 8.69 31.77 2.18
N VAL A 239 8.79 31.96 0.85
CA VAL A 239 8.71 33.28 0.23
C VAL A 239 7.37 33.98 0.52
N PHE A 240 6.29 33.23 0.59
CA PHE A 240 4.96 33.77 0.92
C PHE A 240 4.71 33.88 2.44
N GLY A 241 5.66 33.48 3.28
CA GLY A 241 5.51 33.50 4.75
C GLY A 241 4.54 32.47 5.30
N MET A 242 4.30 31.39 4.54
CA MET A 242 3.35 30.33 4.92
C MET A 242 4.03 29.19 5.69
N ALA A 243 5.35 29.10 5.69
CA ALA A 243 6.11 28.04 6.33
C ALA A 243 6.80 28.54 7.61
N ASP A 244 6.56 27.88 8.72
CA ASP A 244 7.24 28.14 10.01
C ASP A 244 7.94 26.86 10.50
N PHE A 245 9.26 26.88 10.50
CA PHE A 245 10.12 25.81 10.98
C PHE A 245 10.70 26.07 12.40
N SER A 246 10.21 27.09 13.11
CA SER A 246 10.71 27.44 14.46
C SER A 246 10.59 26.27 15.45
N GLY A 247 9.52 25.47 15.31
CA GLY A 247 9.28 24.27 16.11
C GLY A 247 10.37 23.18 16.00
N VAL A 248 11.15 23.16 14.91
CA VAL A 248 12.24 22.19 14.74
C VAL A 248 13.37 22.41 15.76
N ALA A 249 13.62 23.66 16.16
CA ALA A 249 14.68 23.98 17.11
C ALA A 249 14.48 23.29 18.46
N SER A 250 13.23 23.14 18.89
CA SER A 250 12.86 22.51 20.17
C SER A 250 13.06 20.97 20.20
N LYS A 251 13.22 20.32 19.04
CA LYS A 251 13.37 18.88 18.98
C LYS A 251 14.82 18.44 19.17
N PRO A 252 15.08 17.32 19.86
CA PRO A 252 16.42 16.76 20.01
C PRO A 252 16.95 16.18 18.70
N TRP A 253 18.27 16.04 18.61
CA TRP A 253 18.91 15.33 17.49
C TRP A 253 18.76 13.81 17.57
N PHE A 254 18.55 13.25 18.76
CA PHE A 254 18.33 11.83 18.98
C PHE A 254 17.12 11.62 19.89
N GLY A 255 16.26 10.66 19.54
CA GLY A 255 15.10 10.29 20.33
C GLY A 255 14.57 8.92 19.96
N LEU A 256 13.88 8.31 20.90
CA LEU A 256 13.15 7.06 20.68
C LEU A 256 11.69 7.39 20.31
N PRO A 257 11.06 6.58 19.45
CA PRO A 257 9.63 6.73 19.18
C PRO A 257 8.82 6.46 20.45
N GLN A 258 7.70 7.16 20.57
CA GLN A 258 6.78 6.94 21.68
C GLN A 258 6.04 5.62 21.48
N ILE A 259 5.90 4.84 22.57
CA ILE A 259 5.09 3.63 22.56
C ILE A 259 3.64 4.02 22.81
N MET A 260 2.72 3.55 21.96
CA MET A 260 1.29 3.80 22.01
C MET A 260 0.93 5.29 22.15
N PRO A 261 1.45 6.17 21.25
CA PRO A 261 1.33 7.62 21.40
C PRO A 261 -0.11 8.13 21.32
N TYR A 262 -1.03 7.33 20.77
CA TYR A 262 -2.45 7.68 20.60
C TYR A 262 -3.33 7.19 21.75
N GLY A 263 -2.76 6.56 22.79
CA GLY A 263 -3.46 5.93 23.89
C GLY A 263 -3.26 4.42 23.94
N GLY A 264 -3.92 3.76 24.90
CA GLY A 264 -3.86 2.31 25.06
C GLY A 264 -4.54 1.54 23.91
N PHE A 265 -4.61 0.20 24.04
CA PHE A 265 -5.42 -0.61 23.14
C PHE A 265 -6.90 -0.24 23.29
N ASP A 266 -7.51 0.13 22.17
CA ASP A 266 -8.92 0.43 22.06
C ASP A 266 -9.47 -0.34 20.84
N PHE A 267 -10.30 -1.37 21.07
CA PHE A 267 -10.82 -2.21 19.99
C PHE A 267 -12.26 -1.79 19.66
N ASP A 268 -12.41 -1.22 18.48
CA ASP A 268 -13.70 -0.94 17.86
C ASP A 268 -13.85 -1.78 16.58
N ALA A 269 -14.85 -2.66 16.55
CA ALA A 269 -15.12 -3.51 15.39
C ALA A 269 -15.46 -2.71 14.13
N ALA A 270 -16.04 -1.54 14.27
CA ALA A 270 -16.41 -0.66 13.19
C ALA A 270 -15.18 -0.03 12.54
N VAL A 271 -14.15 0.30 13.32
CA VAL A 271 -12.85 0.75 12.84
C VAL A 271 -12.03 -0.44 12.32
N PHE A 272 -12.08 -1.59 13.00
CA PHE A 272 -11.28 -2.76 12.66
C PHE A 272 -11.56 -3.31 11.25
N VAL A 273 -12.84 -3.45 10.87
CA VAL A 273 -13.20 -4.10 9.59
C VAL A 273 -12.63 -3.37 8.37
N PRO A 274 -12.74 -2.02 8.23
CA PRO A 274 -12.08 -1.29 7.15
C PRO A 274 -10.56 -1.49 7.10
N PHE A 275 -9.91 -1.42 8.26
CA PHE A 275 -8.46 -1.59 8.37
C PHE A 275 -8.01 -3.01 7.99
N PHE A 276 -8.78 -4.03 8.36
CA PHE A 276 -8.53 -5.42 7.97
C PHE A 276 -8.64 -5.61 6.45
N ILE A 277 -9.63 -4.97 5.80
CA ILE A 277 -9.77 -5.01 4.34
C ILE A 277 -8.64 -4.25 3.65
N ALA A 278 -8.26 -3.08 4.15
CA ALA A 278 -7.11 -2.33 3.62
C ALA A 278 -5.81 -3.14 3.76
N TYR A 279 -5.69 -3.97 4.80
CA TYR A 279 -4.54 -4.85 4.96
C TYR A 279 -4.44 -5.88 3.83
N MET A 280 -5.56 -6.42 3.34
CA MET A 280 -5.54 -7.30 2.16
C MET A 280 -5.02 -6.57 0.92
N VAL A 281 -5.30 -5.28 0.77
CA VAL A 281 -4.77 -4.47 -0.33
C VAL A 281 -3.25 -4.34 -0.21
N ALA A 282 -2.74 -4.02 0.97
CA ALA A 282 -1.30 -3.92 1.21
C ALA A 282 -0.56 -5.23 0.86
N ILE A 283 -1.15 -6.39 1.19
CA ILE A 283 -0.60 -7.70 0.80
C ILE A 283 -0.56 -7.86 -0.73
N MET A 284 -1.60 -7.42 -1.43
CA MET A 284 -1.63 -7.49 -2.91
C MET A 284 -0.59 -6.57 -3.54
N GLU A 285 -0.40 -5.37 -3.00
CA GLU A 285 0.67 -4.45 -3.41
C GLU A 285 2.02 -5.11 -3.24
N ALA A 286 2.29 -5.69 -2.07
CA ALA A 286 3.53 -6.39 -1.79
C ALA A 286 3.80 -7.54 -2.77
N LEU A 287 2.80 -8.38 -3.03
CA LEU A 287 2.92 -9.49 -3.98
C LEU A 287 3.25 -8.99 -5.39
N GLY A 288 2.59 -7.92 -5.84
CA GLY A 288 2.85 -7.30 -7.14
C GLY A 288 4.28 -6.76 -7.25
N VAL A 289 4.77 -6.13 -6.19
CA VAL A 289 6.13 -5.58 -6.12
C VAL A 289 7.18 -6.70 -6.08
N TYR A 290 6.96 -7.76 -5.31
CA TYR A 290 7.84 -8.93 -5.25
C TYR A 290 7.97 -9.57 -6.63
N GLN A 291 6.85 -9.76 -7.32
CA GLN A 291 6.84 -10.32 -8.67
C GLN A 291 7.60 -9.42 -9.65
N ALA A 292 7.31 -8.13 -9.67
CA ALA A 292 7.98 -7.17 -10.56
C ALA A 292 9.50 -7.12 -10.31
N ALA A 293 9.93 -7.13 -9.05
CA ALA A 293 11.36 -7.14 -8.70
C ALA A 293 12.04 -8.45 -9.13
N SER A 294 11.37 -9.59 -8.94
CA SER A 294 11.89 -10.90 -9.34
C SER A 294 12.05 -11.01 -10.86
N GLU A 295 11.09 -10.49 -11.64
CA GLU A 295 11.14 -10.46 -13.09
C GLU A 295 12.31 -9.59 -13.59
N ILE A 296 12.50 -8.38 -13.02
CA ILE A 296 13.61 -7.49 -13.39
C ILE A 296 14.97 -8.14 -13.11
N GLN A 297 15.07 -8.88 -12.00
CA GLN A 297 16.31 -9.58 -11.65
C GLN A 297 16.48 -10.93 -12.35
N GLY A 298 15.47 -11.41 -13.07
CA GLY A 298 15.48 -12.73 -13.70
C GLY A 298 15.68 -13.86 -12.69
N VAL A 299 15.07 -13.76 -11.50
CA VAL A 299 15.09 -14.78 -10.47
C VAL A 299 13.69 -15.33 -10.24
N LYS A 300 13.57 -16.63 -9.96
CA LYS A 300 12.30 -17.25 -9.60
C LYS A 300 12.02 -17.05 -8.13
N LEU A 301 10.86 -16.50 -7.81
CA LEU A 301 10.38 -16.38 -6.43
C LEU A 301 9.85 -17.75 -5.94
N GLU A 302 10.35 -18.20 -4.81
CA GLU A 302 9.83 -19.38 -4.12
C GLU A 302 8.61 -19.01 -3.25
N ASP A 303 7.62 -19.89 -3.18
CA ASP A 303 6.44 -19.69 -2.31
C ASP A 303 6.85 -19.44 -0.85
N ARG A 304 7.93 -20.07 -0.40
CA ARG A 304 8.50 -19.86 0.93
C ARG A 304 8.99 -18.42 1.12
N GLN A 305 9.68 -17.85 0.14
CA GLN A 305 10.18 -16.46 0.21
C GLN A 305 9.02 -15.47 0.26
N VAL A 306 8.00 -15.66 -0.58
CA VAL A 306 6.79 -14.83 -0.57
C VAL A 306 6.10 -14.89 0.78
N ARG A 307 5.87 -16.09 1.30
CA ARG A 307 5.19 -16.29 2.58
C ARG A 307 5.92 -15.63 3.75
N TYR A 308 7.23 -15.86 3.88
CA TYR A 308 8.00 -15.21 4.93
C TYR A 308 8.19 -13.72 4.72
N GLY A 309 8.21 -13.26 3.46
CA GLY A 309 8.17 -11.84 3.13
C GLY A 309 6.93 -11.16 3.67
N LEU A 310 5.76 -11.68 3.32
CA LEU A 310 4.49 -11.16 3.83
C LEU A 310 4.37 -11.26 5.36
N ALA A 311 4.87 -12.35 5.96
CA ALA A 311 4.94 -12.47 7.42
C ALA A 311 5.85 -11.40 8.04
N GLY A 312 6.97 -11.07 7.40
CA GLY A 312 7.87 -9.99 7.83
C GLY A 312 7.24 -8.61 7.74
N GLU A 313 6.46 -8.32 6.69
CA GLU A 313 5.67 -7.08 6.59
C GLU A 313 4.58 -7.01 7.66
N ALA A 314 3.92 -8.14 7.93
CA ALA A 314 2.91 -8.21 8.98
C ALA A 314 3.53 -7.96 10.37
N ALA A 315 4.66 -8.58 10.69
CA ALA A 315 5.37 -8.32 11.94
C ALA A 315 5.85 -6.86 12.04
N GLY A 316 6.36 -6.30 10.93
CA GLY A 316 6.75 -4.89 10.85
C GLY A 316 5.58 -3.96 11.08
N SER A 317 4.44 -4.21 10.49
CA SER A 317 3.21 -3.41 10.66
C SER A 317 2.69 -3.45 12.09
N ALA A 318 2.76 -4.61 12.77
CA ALA A 318 2.43 -4.72 14.19
C ALA A 318 3.36 -3.85 15.06
N ILE A 319 4.67 -3.87 14.80
CA ILE A 319 5.62 -3.01 15.51
C ILE A 319 5.36 -1.53 15.17
N SER A 320 5.07 -1.22 13.90
CA SER A 320 4.78 0.14 13.45
C SER A 320 3.61 0.76 14.21
N SER A 321 2.49 0.04 14.32
CA SER A 321 1.31 0.52 15.03
C SER A 321 1.56 0.78 16.51
N LEU A 322 2.43 -0.03 17.16
CA LEU A 322 2.77 0.15 18.57
C LEU A 322 3.61 1.42 18.84
N ILE A 323 4.36 1.90 17.84
CA ILE A 323 5.19 3.10 18.00
C ILE A 323 4.62 4.32 17.27
N GLY A 324 3.34 4.25 16.86
CA GLY A 324 2.60 5.37 16.27
C GLY A 324 2.75 5.55 14.78
N GLY A 325 3.26 4.51 14.08
CA GLY A 325 3.17 4.40 12.63
C GLY A 325 1.94 3.60 12.19
N PHE A 326 1.89 3.25 10.90
CA PHE A 326 0.85 2.40 10.34
C PHE A 326 1.43 1.32 9.42
N THR A 327 0.59 0.60 8.69
CA THR A 327 0.95 -0.60 7.93
C THR A 327 2.06 -0.35 6.92
N THR A 328 3.05 -1.25 6.88
CA THR A 328 4.15 -1.24 5.91
C THR A 328 3.91 -2.22 4.77
N THR A 329 4.34 -1.85 3.56
CA THR A 329 4.28 -2.67 2.34
C THR A 329 5.51 -2.44 1.47
N ALA A 330 5.67 -3.26 0.43
CA ALA A 330 6.76 -3.12 -0.54
C ALA A 330 6.50 -1.96 -1.52
N TYR A 331 7.53 -1.16 -1.82
CA TYR A 331 7.41 0.06 -2.61
C TYR A 331 7.70 -0.14 -4.10
N PRO A 332 6.73 0.10 -5.00
CA PRO A 332 6.90 -0.06 -6.44
C PRO A 332 7.87 0.98 -7.04
N GLN A 333 7.97 2.18 -6.45
CA GLN A 333 8.87 3.25 -6.92
C GLN A 333 10.32 2.79 -6.95
N ASN A 334 10.75 2.07 -5.93
CA ASN A 334 12.10 1.55 -5.82
C ASN A 334 12.37 0.39 -6.80
N VAL A 335 11.34 -0.37 -7.16
CA VAL A 335 11.45 -1.41 -8.20
C VAL A 335 11.62 -0.77 -9.58
N ALA A 336 10.94 0.35 -9.85
CA ALA A 336 11.15 1.10 -11.08
C ALA A 336 12.61 1.59 -11.23
N LEU A 337 13.24 1.95 -10.10
CA LEU A 337 14.65 2.36 -10.09
C LEU A 337 15.60 1.24 -10.55
N LEU A 338 15.31 -0.02 -10.21
CA LEU A 338 16.09 -1.18 -10.64
C LEU A 338 16.15 -1.34 -12.17
N LYS A 339 15.14 -0.82 -12.90
CA LYS A 339 15.12 -0.83 -14.37
C LYS A 339 16.06 0.21 -14.97
N VAL A 340 16.26 1.32 -14.27
CA VAL A 340 17.05 2.47 -14.75
C VAL A 340 18.53 2.33 -14.36
N THR A 341 18.81 1.60 -13.27
CA THR A 341 20.15 1.34 -12.76
C THR A 341 20.64 -0.04 -13.16
N ASP A 342 21.95 -0.27 -13.05
CA ASP A 342 22.53 -1.60 -13.30
C ASP A 342 22.20 -2.64 -12.20
N GLU A 343 21.49 -2.24 -11.15
CA GLU A 343 21.17 -3.11 -10.00
C GLU A 343 20.34 -4.33 -10.40
N GLY A 344 19.40 -4.16 -11.33
CA GLY A 344 18.62 -5.25 -11.88
C GLY A 344 19.49 -6.32 -12.54
N LYS A 345 20.52 -5.92 -13.26
CA LYS A 345 21.47 -6.81 -13.94
C LYS A 345 22.51 -7.42 -12.99
N THR A 346 23.02 -6.62 -12.05
CA THR A 346 24.04 -7.05 -11.09
C THR A 346 23.49 -7.87 -9.93
N ARG A 347 22.15 -7.91 -9.78
CA ARG A 347 21.45 -8.61 -8.70
C ARG A 347 21.96 -8.22 -7.30
N THR A 348 22.52 -7.02 -7.15
CA THR A 348 23.02 -6.52 -5.86
C THR A 348 21.86 -6.05 -4.98
N ARG A 349 21.97 -6.27 -3.68
CA ARG A 349 21.01 -5.80 -2.65
C ARG A 349 21.65 -4.74 -1.74
N VAL A 350 22.93 -4.47 -1.94
CA VAL A 350 23.70 -3.56 -1.07
C VAL A 350 23.10 -2.15 -1.03
N PRO A 351 22.67 -1.54 -2.16
CA PRO A 351 22.06 -0.22 -2.11
C PRO A 351 20.79 -0.17 -1.25
N VAL A 352 19.91 -1.17 -1.38
CA VAL A 352 18.67 -1.24 -0.58
C VAL A 352 18.96 -1.49 0.89
N ILE A 353 20.00 -2.28 1.22
CA ILE A 353 20.46 -2.45 2.60
C ILE A 353 20.96 -1.10 3.16
N ILE A 354 21.72 -0.32 2.39
CA ILE A 354 22.15 1.02 2.79
C ILE A 354 20.94 1.94 3.00
N ALA A 355 19.97 1.91 2.10
CA ALA A 355 18.72 2.67 2.26
C ALA A 355 18.00 2.31 3.57
N GLY A 356 17.89 1.01 3.88
CA GLY A 356 17.30 0.54 5.13
C GLY A 356 18.03 1.07 6.37
N VAL A 357 19.38 1.08 6.36
CA VAL A 357 20.17 1.67 7.45
C VAL A 357 19.91 3.16 7.57
N VAL A 358 19.89 3.89 6.44
CA VAL A 358 19.63 5.34 6.45
C VAL A 358 18.24 5.65 7.00
N PHE A 359 17.20 4.89 6.65
CA PHE A 359 15.86 5.06 7.21
C PHE A 359 15.84 4.84 8.72
N VAL A 360 16.47 3.76 9.21
CA VAL A 360 16.57 3.54 10.67
C VAL A 360 17.24 4.72 11.36
N VAL A 361 18.35 5.22 10.81
CA VAL A 361 19.04 6.38 11.38
C VAL A 361 18.17 7.63 11.37
N LEU A 362 17.47 7.93 10.23
CA LEU A 362 16.54 9.06 10.13
C LEU A 362 15.40 8.97 11.14
N GLY A 363 14.90 7.77 11.40
CA GLY A 363 13.82 7.54 12.35
C GLY A 363 14.21 7.81 13.81
N PHE A 364 15.51 7.75 14.16
CA PHE A 364 16.02 8.16 15.47
C PHE A 364 16.37 9.64 15.57
N ILE A 365 16.08 10.44 14.53
CA ILE A 365 16.33 11.88 14.50
C ILE A 365 14.98 12.62 14.54
N PRO A 366 14.45 13.02 15.74
CA PRO A 366 13.17 13.73 15.84
C PRO A 366 13.11 15.04 15.04
N LYS A 367 14.26 15.70 14.83
CA LYS A 367 14.34 16.88 13.96
C LYS A 367 13.98 16.56 12.52
N ALA A 368 14.33 15.37 11.99
CA ALA A 368 13.99 14.98 10.63
C ALA A 368 12.47 14.85 10.45
N GLY A 369 11.81 14.16 11.37
CA GLY A 369 10.34 14.06 11.39
C GLY A 369 9.68 15.44 11.55
N ALA A 370 10.20 16.29 12.42
CA ALA A 370 9.66 17.64 12.65
C ALA A 370 9.77 18.54 11.41
N VAL A 371 10.89 18.50 10.68
CA VAL A 371 11.05 19.26 9.42
C VAL A 371 10.00 18.84 8.41
N LEU A 372 9.78 17.54 8.25
CA LEU A 372 8.80 17.01 7.30
C LEU A 372 7.37 17.32 7.74
N SER A 373 7.07 17.27 9.04
CA SER A 373 5.74 17.56 9.60
C SER A 373 5.33 19.04 9.56
N LEU A 374 6.28 19.95 9.35
CA LEU A 374 6.03 21.39 9.26
C LEU A 374 5.94 21.88 7.80
N ILE A 375 5.92 20.97 6.84
CA ILE A 375 5.68 21.31 5.43
C ILE A 375 4.24 21.82 5.31
N PRO A 376 4.01 22.99 4.69
CA PRO A 376 2.67 23.57 4.57
C PRO A 376 1.69 22.69 3.78
N SER A 377 0.44 22.65 4.22
CA SER A 377 -0.66 21.91 3.58
C SER A 377 -0.75 22.08 2.07
N PRO A 378 -0.62 23.27 1.46
CA PRO A 378 -0.67 23.43 0.02
C PRO A 378 0.42 22.68 -0.75
N VAL A 379 1.60 22.54 -0.15
CA VAL A 379 2.69 21.73 -0.72
C VAL A 379 2.32 20.25 -0.70
N ILE A 380 1.80 19.79 0.43
CA ILE A 380 1.36 18.40 0.62
C ILE A 380 0.23 18.07 -0.35
N GLY A 381 -0.80 18.91 -0.42
CA GLY A 381 -1.91 18.75 -1.37
C GLY A 381 -1.45 18.76 -2.82
N GLY A 382 -0.52 19.66 -3.18
CA GLY A 382 0.08 19.71 -4.52
C GLY A 382 0.83 18.43 -4.91
N ILE A 383 1.45 17.75 -3.95
CA ILE A 383 2.13 16.47 -4.14
C ILE A 383 1.14 15.31 -4.18
N PHE A 384 0.16 15.30 -3.26
CA PHE A 384 -0.77 14.18 -3.12
C PHE A 384 -1.80 14.10 -4.25
N LEU A 385 -2.15 15.19 -4.89
CA LEU A 385 -3.11 15.18 -6.01
C LEU A 385 -2.65 14.26 -7.16
N PRO A 386 -1.41 14.37 -7.68
CA PRO A 386 -0.89 13.39 -8.64
C PRO A 386 -0.72 11.98 -8.07
N ALA A 387 -0.44 11.84 -6.76
CA ALA A 387 -0.30 10.54 -6.11
C ALA A 387 -1.66 9.80 -6.06
N ALA A 388 -2.73 10.45 -5.61
CA ALA A 388 -4.08 9.90 -5.63
C ALA A 388 -4.55 9.54 -7.04
N ALA A 389 -4.29 10.41 -8.03
CA ALA A 389 -4.56 10.12 -9.44
C ALA A 389 -3.78 8.88 -9.93
N SER A 390 -2.56 8.66 -9.46
CA SER A 390 -1.77 7.46 -9.77
C SER A 390 -2.41 6.20 -9.20
N LEU A 391 -2.97 6.23 -7.99
CA LEU A 391 -3.72 5.11 -7.40
C LEU A 391 -4.97 4.77 -8.22
N ILE A 392 -5.75 5.77 -8.62
CA ILE A 392 -6.90 5.59 -9.51
C ILE A 392 -6.47 4.91 -10.81
N SER A 393 -5.38 5.39 -11.42
CA SER A 393 -4.83 4.79 -12.65
C SER A 393 -4.35 3.35 -12.43
N THR A 394 -3.76 3.05 -11.27
CA THR A 394 -3.31 1.69 -10.90
C THR A 394 -4.50 0.75 -10.74
N GLY A 395 -5.56 1.19 -10.07
CA GLY A 395 -6.81 0.45 -9.96
C GLY A 395 -7.39 0.15 -11.33
N PHE A 396 -7.49 1.15 -12.20
CA PHE A 396 -7.97 1.00 -13.58
C PHE A 396 -7.12 0.02 -14.41
N ASN A 397 -5.79 0.13 -14.33
CA ASN A 397 -4.88 -0.79 -15.04
C ASN A 397 -4.99 -2.23 -14.51
N THR A 398 -5.30 -2.41 -13.23
CA THR A 398 -5.55 -3.72 -12.65
C THR A 398 -6.87 -4.30 -13.16
N LEU A 399 -7.92 -3.49 -13.26
CA LEU A 399 -9.21 -3.90 -13.83
C LEU A 399 -9.13 -4.28 -15.31
N ARG A 400 -8.25 -3.64 -16.08
CA ARG A 400 -8.01 -4.01 -17.50
C ARG A 400 -7.48 -5.43 -17.69
N LYS A 401 -6.94 -6.07 -16.65
CA LYS A 401 -6.51 -7.47 -16.69
C LYS A 401 -7.67 -8.46 -16.54
N VAL A 402 -8.85 -7.98 -16.17
CA VAL A 402 -10.06 -8.78 -16.04
C VAL A 402 -10.64 -9.03 -17.44
N GLU A 403 -11.09 -10.26 -17.69
CA GLU A 403 -11.76 -10.60 -18.93
C GLU A 403 -13.03 -9.75 -19.10
N SER A 404 -13.10 -9.04 -20.24
CA SER A 404 -14.20 -8.10 -20.53
C SER A 404 -15.39 -8.86 -21.07
N ASN A 405 -16.37 -9.10 -20.22
CA ASN A 405 -17.69 -9.62 -20.57
C ASN A 405 -18.77 -8.90 -19.77
N ASP A 406 -20.03 -9.00 -20.18
CA ASP A 406 -21.15 -8.26 -19.57
C ASP A 406 -21.24 -8.44 -18.05
N ARG A 407 -20.98 -9.66 -17.55
CA ARG A 407 -21.02 -9.96 -16.11
C ARG A 407 -19.89 -9.26 -15.36
N SER A 408 -18.67 -9.33 -15.89
CA SER A 408 -17.51 -8.67 -15.30
C SER A 408 -17.68 -7.14 -15.27
N GLN A 409 -18.21 -6.56 -16.37
CA GLN A 409 -18.51 -5.13 -16.45
C GLN A 409 -19.60 -4.73 -15.47
N ALA A 410 -20.67 -5.51 -15.33
CA ALA A 410 -21.73 -5.26 -14.34
C ALA A 410 -21.19 -5.32 -12.90
N VAL A 411 -20.37 -6.32 -12.56
CA VAL A 411 -19.76 -6.44 -11.23
C VAL A 411 -18.88 -5.23 -10.92
N ILE A 412 -17.98 -4.87 -11.84
CA ILE A 412 -17.07 -3.72 -11.66
C ILE A 412 -17.87 -2.42 -11.56
N GLY A 413 -18.76 -2.17 -12.54
CA GLY A 413 -19.54 -0.94 -12.61
C GLY A 413 -20.42 -0.70 -11.38
N LEU A 414 -21.16 -1.73 -10.95
CA LEU A 414 -22.00 -1.62 -9.76
C LEU A 414 -21.18 -1.45 -8.48
N SER A 415 -20.06 -2.17 -8.35
CA SER A 415 -19.21 -2.07 -7.16
C SER A 415 -18.58 -0.68 -7.04
N LEU A 416 -18.12 -0.09 -8.13
CA LEU A 416 -17.57 1.27 -8.15
C LEU A 416 -18.67 2.30 -7.89
N LEU A 417 -19.82 2.18 -8.56
CA LEU A 417 -20.94 3.10 -8.37
C LEU A 417 -21.41 3.12 -6.91
N LEU A 418 -21.66 1.93 -6.33
CA LEU A 418 -22.12 1.82 -4.96
C LEU A 418 -21.05 2.27 -3.97
N GLY A 419 -19.77 1.91 -4.20
CA GLY A 419 -18.65 2.35 -3.35
C GLY A 419 -18.47 3.86 -3.33
N ILE A 420 -18.76 4.57 -4.43
CA ILE A 420 -18.65 6.03 -4.50
C ILE A 420 -19.92 6.71 -3.98
N ALA A 421 -21.10 6.25 -4.38
CA ALA A 421 -22.34 6.97 -4.16
C ALA A 421 -22.99 6.70 -2.79
N LEU A 422 -22.95 5.45 -2.29
CA LEU A 422 -23.62 5.09 -1.03
C LEU A 422 -23.10 5.86 0.20
N PRO A 423 -21.79 6.10 0.37
CA PRO A 423 -21.31 6.85 1.53
C PRO A 423 -21.93 8.23 1.69
N SER A 424 -22.05 8.96 0.60
CA SER A 424 -22.70 10.29 0.61
C SER A 424 -24.21 10.21 0.70
N ALA A 425 -24.84 9.25 0.02
CA ALA A 425 -26.31 9.09 0.03
C ALA A 425 -26.85 8.64 1.39
N LEU A 426 -26.06 7.89 2.16
CA LEU A 426 -26.43 7.31 3.45
C LEU A 426 -25.75 8.00 4.65
N SER A 427 -25.20 9.19 4.44
CA SER A 427 -24.52 9.96 5.50
C SER A 427 -25.40 10.31 6.71
N GLY A 428 -26.73 10.30 6.56
CA GLY A 428 -27.70 10.51 7.64
C GLY A 428 -28.08 9.27 8.44
N LEU A 429 -27.50 8.09 8.16
CA LEU A 429 -27.73 6.91 8.98
C LEU A 429 -26.98 7.02 10.32
N GLU A 430 -27.54 6.40 11.36
CA GLU A 430 -26.92 6.34 12.68
C GLU A 430 -26.55 4.90 13.06
N GLY A 431 -25.62 4.76 14.03
CA GLY A 431 -25.21 3.47 14.56
C GLY A 431 -24.26 2.67 13.66
N GLY A 432 -24.19 1.34 13.85
CA GLY A 432 -23.27 0.46 13.14
C GLY A 432 -23.45 0.43 11.63
N ALA A 433 -24.67 0.70 11.13
CA ALA A 433 -24.93 0.81 9.69
C ALA A 433 -24.23 2.03 9.07
N HIS A 434 -24.21 3.16 9.79
CA HIS A 434 -23.47 4.36 9.34
C HIS A 434 -22.00 4.05 9.08
N VAL A 435 -21.34 3.37 10.01
CA VAL A 435 -19.91 3.06 9.91
C VAL A 435 -19.59 2.22 8.67
N PHE A 436 -20.44 1.25 8.35
CA PHE A 436 -20.26 0.43 7.15
C PHE A 436 -20.48 1.24 5.87
N PHE A 437 -21.60 1.95 5.78
CA PHE A 437 -22.00 2.64 4.56
C PHE A 437 -21.27 3.97 4.33
N SER A 438 -20.68 4.58 5.35
CA SER A 438 -19.86 5.79 5.19
C SER A 438 -18.48 5.54 4.58
N ASN A 439 -18.05 4.27 4.49
CA ASN A 439 -16.73 3.94 3.99
C ASN A 439 -16.78 3.35 2.56
N SER A 440 -16.31 4.12 1.58
CA SER A 440 -16.27 3.74 0.17
C SER A 440 -15.54 2.42 -0.09
N ILE A 441 -14.44 2.18 0.62
CA ILE A 441 -13.61 0.99 0.45
C ILE A 441 -14.36 -0.26 0.94
N LEU A 442 -15.04 -0.15 2.10
CA LEU A 442 -15.86 -1.22 2.66
C LEU A 442 -17.00 -1.60 1.73
N VAL A 443 -17.79 -0.59 1.34
CA VAL A 443 -18.93 -0.79 0.45
C VAL A 443 -18.49 -1.44 -0.86
N GLY A 444 -17.46 -0.90 -1.49
CA GLY A 444 -16.96 -1.42 -2.76
C GLY A 444 -16.38 -2.82 -2.65
N ALA A 445 -15.60 -3.11 -1.60
CA ALA A 445 -15.04 -4.44 -1.35
C ALA A 445 -16.15 -5.48 -1.14
N PHE A 446 -17.14 -5.15 -0.33
CA PHE A 446 -18.30 -6.02 -0.07
C PHE A 446 -19.09 -6.27 -1.36
N CYS A 447 -19.42 -5.21 -2.10
CA CYS A 447 -20.14 -5.30 -3.37
C CYS A 447 -19.39 -6.16 -4.39
N VAL A 448 -18.09 -5.92 -4.62
CA VAL A 448 -17.33 -6.68 -5.63
C VAL A 448 -17.21 -8.17 -5.26
N VAL A 449 -17.02 -8.49 -3.99
CA VAL A 449 -16.93 -9.89 -3.55
C VAL A 449 -18.27 -10.60 -3.71
N ILE A 450 -19.38 -9.99 -3.26
CA ILE A 450 -20.71 -10.59 -3.37
C ILE A 450 -21.17 -10.68 -4.84
N LEU A 451 -21.08 -9.60 -5.60
CA LEU A 451 -21.51 -9.60 -6.99
C LEU A 451 -20.69 -10.56 -7.83
N LYS A 452 -19.36 -10.64 -7.60
CA LYS A 452 -18.50 -11.64 -8.26
C LYS A 452 -18.93 -13.05 -7.91
N ALA A 453 -19.19 -13.33 -6.63
CA ALA A 453 -19.65 -14.65 -6.19
C ALA A 453 -21.00 -15.03 -6.83
N LEU A 454 -21.95 -14.10 -6.88
CA LEU A 454 -23.30 -14.35 -7.42
C LEU A 454 -23.35 -14.40 -8.95
N LEU A 455 -22.69 -13.46 -9.65
CA LEU A 455 -22.85 -13.30 -11.10
C LEU A 455 -21.78 -14.08 -11.90
N ILE A 456 -20.65 -14.43 -11.31
CA ILE A 456 -19.55 -15.10 -12.00
C ILE A 456 -19.28 -16.47 -11.41
N ASP A 457 -18.96 -16.56 -10.11
CA ASP A 457 -18.48 -17.82 -9.52
C ASP A 457 -19.59 -18.86 -9.43
N LEU A 458 -20.78 -18.49 -8.94
CA LEU A 458 -21.93 -19.40 -8.78
C LEU A 458 -22.45 -19.96 -10.13
N PRO A 459 -22.69 -19.15 -11.19
CA PRO A 459 -23.07 -19.67 -12.49
C PRO A 459 -22.01 -20.60 -13.10
N ASN A 460 -20.73 -20.28 -12.95
CA ASN A 460 -19.65 -21.12 -13.42
C ASN A 460 -19.61 -22.48 -12.71
N LEU A 461 -19.92 -22.53 -11.40
CA LEU A 461 -20.02 -23.76 -10.63
C LEU A 461 -21.21 -24.63 -11.09
N ILE A 462 -22.37 -24.01 -11.33
CA ILE A 462 -23.56 -24.70 -11.81
C ILE A 462 -23.32 -25.32 -13.19
N ASN A 463 -22.74 -24.55 -14.11
CA ASN A 463 -22.44 -25.03 -15.46
C ASN A 463 -21.42 -26.18 -15.48
N ARG A 464 -20.40 -26.14 -14.62
CA ARG A 464 -19.43 -27.24 -14.45
C ARG A 464 -20.08 -28.50 -13.94
N ARG A 465 -21.01 -28.42 -12.98
CA ARG A 465 -21.75 -29.59 -12.48
C ARG A 465 -22.62 -30.20 -13.57
N LYS A 466 -23.28 -29.38 -14.40
CA LYS A 466 -24.08 -29.89 -15.54
C LYS A 466 -23.21 -30.56 -16.59
N GLY A 467 -22.07 -29.95 -16.99
CA GLY A 467 -21.15 -30.54 -17.97
C GLY A 467 -20.51 -31.86 -17.52
N ASN A 468 -20.20 -32.00 -16.21
CA ASN A 468 -19.73 -33.28 -15.67
C ASN A 468 -20.84 -34.35 -15.59
N SER A 469 -22.09 -33.94 -15.38
CA SER A 469 -23.25 -34.86 -15.40
C SER A 469 -23.57 -35.40 -16.81
N GLU A 470 -23.29 -34.61 -17.85
CA GLU A 470 -23.47 -35.05 -19.26
C GLU A 470 -22.32 -35.96 -19.77
N ALA A 471 -21.12 -35.86 -19.14
CA ALA A 471 -19.99 -36.70 -19.46
C ALA A 471 -20.01 -38.09 -18.79
N GLU A 472 -20.89 -38.30 -17.79
CA GLU A 472 -21.06 -39.57 -17.06
C GLU A 472 -22.23 -40.44 -17.62
N VAL A 473 -22.90 -40.05 -18.72
CA VAL A 473 -23.87 -40.94 -19.37
C VAL A 473 -23.09 -41.89 -20.26
N PRO A 474 -22.95 -43.18 -19.91
CA PRO A 474 -22.36 -44.15 -20.84
C PRO A 474 -23.26 -44.29 -22.06
N SER A 475 -22.71 -44.11 -23.25
CA SER A 475 -23.37 -44.53 -24.46
C SER A 475 -23.57 -46.03 -24.42
N GLN A 476 -24.73 -46.47 -23.93
CA GLN A 476 -25.23 -47.79 -24.23
C GLN A 476 -25.94 -47.71 -25.58
N ILE A 477 -25.28 -48.10 -26.63
CA ILE A 477 -25.84 -48.81 -27.79
C ILE A 477 -24.74 -49.75 -28.28
#